data_1c3e81f36eeec7af2842e0b1e2551bac
#
_entry.id   1c3e81f36eeec7af2842e0b1e2551bac
#
_cell.length_a   1.000
_cell.length_b   1.000
_cell.length_c   1.000
_cell.angle_alpha   90.00
_cell.angle_beta   90.00
_cell.angle_gamma   90.00
#
_symmetry.space_group_name_H-M   'P 1'
#
loop_
_entity.id
_entity.type
_entity.pdbx_description
1 polymer ?
#
loop_
_entity_poly.entity_id
_entity_poly.type
_entity_poly.pdbx_seq_one_letter_code
_entity_poly.pdbx_strand_id
1 'polypeptide(L)'
;MTSITRRLFLSLAAALAPGAAAAHHGWGGYDTSKSFTVTGKILKSTFENPHCEIEMEDGGKHWHFVLAPPSRMQARGITADLIAPGKTCTVFGYPHMSKPDEARIEYVILDGKRIELR
;
A
#
# COMPACT_ATOMS: atom_id res chain seq x y z
N MET A 1 29.43 -39.22 -12.93
CA MET A 1 29.92 -37.87 -13.25
C MET A 1 28.79 -36.90 -13.52
N THR A 2 27.87 -37.23 -14.41
CA THR A 2 26.75 -36.34 -14.74
C THR A 2 25.75 -36.13 -13.60
N SER A 3 25.68 -37.02 -12.62
CA SER A 3 24.74 -36.94 -11.51
C SER A 3 25.03 -35.76 -10.54
N ILE A 4 26.27 -35.29 -10.47
CA ILE A 4 26.68 -34.21 -9.57
C ILE A 4 26.10 -32.88 -10.02
N THR A 5 26.09 -32.61 -11.31
CA THR A 5 25.60 -31.38 -11.91
C THR A 5 24.10 -31.20 -11.68
N ARG A 6 23.33 -32.25 -11.73
CA ARG A 6 21.88 -32.21 -11.52
C ARG A 6 21.51 -31.84 -10.09
N ARG A 7 22.30 -32.22 -9.10
CA ARG A 7 22.03 -31.90 -7.71
C ARG A 7 22.16 -30.41 -7.44
N LEU A 8 23.08 -29.74 -8.10
CA LEU A 8 23.27 -28.30 -7.95
C LEU A 8 22.06 -27.51 -8.48
N PHE A 9 21.47 -27.94 -9.58
CA PHE A 9 20.28 -27.30 -10.12
C PHE A 9 19.09 -27.37 -9.17
N LEU A 10 18.85 -28.48 -8.54
CA LEU A 10 17.74 -28.67 -7.61
C LEU A 10 17.88 -27.77 -6.38
N SER A 11 19.09 -27.62 -5.87
CA SER A 11 19.36 -26.74 -4.74
C SER A 11 19.07 -25.28 -5.05
N LEU A 12 19.42 -24.83 -6.24
CA LEU A 12 19.19 -23.46 -6.67
C LEU A 12 17.70 -23.14 -6.81
N ALA A 13 16.94 -24.02 -7.40
CA ALA A 13 15.49 -23.85 -7.57
C ALA A 13 14.77 -23.75 -6.22
N ALA A 14 15.15 -24.55 -5.26
CA ALA A 14 14.55 -24.53 -3.93
C ALA A 14 14.86 -23.23 -3.17
N ALA A 15 16.03 -22.62 -3.38
CA ALA A 15 16.44 -21.39 -2.72
C ALA A 15 15.66 -20.16 -3.22
N LEU A 16 15.21 -20.14 -4.49
CA LEU A 16 14.52 -19.01 -5.08
C LEU A 16 13.04 -18.92 -4.71
N ALA A 17 12.35 -20.05 -4.61
CA ALA A 17 10.91 -20.07 -4.40
C ALA A 17 10.42 -19.36 -3.13
N PRO A 18 11.02 -19.56 -1.94
CA PRO A 18 10.58 -18.88 -0.71
C PRO A 18 10.73 -17.35 -0.76
N GLY A 19 11.79 -16.86 -1.37
CA GLY A 19 12.03 -15.42 -1.49
C GLY A 19 11.00 -14.72 -2.37
N ALA A 20 10.60 -15.33 -3.47
CA ALA A 20 9.59 -14.79 -4.36
C ALA A 20 8.22 -14.71 -3.68
N ALA A 21 7.83 -15.72 -2.92
CA ALA A 21 6.56 -15.74 -2.20
C ALA A 21 6.48 -14.64 -1.14
N ALA A 22 7.55 -14.39 -0.40
CA ALA A 22 7.61 -13.35 0.63
C ALA A 22 7.45 -11.94 0.06
N ALA A 23 7.94 -11.69 -1.16
CA ALA A 23 7.89 -10.38 -1.80
C ALA A 23 6.48 -9.93 -2.20
N HIS A 24 5.51 -10.85 -2.25
CA HIS A 24 4.15 -10.53 -2.69
C HIS A 24 3.22 -10.06 -1.57
N HIS A 25 3.67 -9.99 -0.33
CA HIS A 25 2.85 -9.54 0.78
C HIS A 25 2.99 -8.04 1.02
N GLY A 26 1.86 -7.32 0.93
CA GLY A 26 1.74 -5.93 1.33
C GLY A 26 2.45 -4.93 0.43
N TRP A 27 3.69 -4.63 0.71
CA TRP A 27 4.41 -3.50 0.10
C TRP A 27 5.20 -3.84 -1.16
N GLY A 28 5.28 -5.12 -1.53
CA GLY A 28 6.16 -5.60 -2.60
C GLY A 28 5.87 -5.06 -4.01
N GLY A 29 4.64 -4.60 -4.26
CA GLY A 29 4.25 -4.04 -5.56
C GLY A 29 4.46 -2.54 -5.69
N TYR A 30 4.99 -1.87 -4.66
CA TYR A 30 5.11 -0.42 -4.61
C TYR A 30 6.56 0.04 -4.60
N ASP A 31 6.82 1.17 -5.27
CA ASP A 31 8.17 1.72 -5.40
C ASP A 31 8.50 2.64 -4.22
N THR A 32 9.14 2.09 -3.20
CA THR A 32 9.49 2.82 -1.98
C THR A 32 10.59 3.87 -2.17
N SER A 33 11.22 3.92 -3.35
CA SER A 33 12.18 4.97 -3.68
C SER A 33 11.51 6.25 -4.21
N LYS A 34 10.20 6.20 -4.48
CA LYS A 34 9.44 7.32 -5.09
C LYS A 34 8.31 7.79 -4.20
N SER A 35 8.60 8.08 -2.93
CA SER A 35 7.59 8.58 -2.02
C SER A 35 7.03 9.93 -2.46
N PHE A 36 5.77 10.17 -2.14
CA PHE A 36 5.10 11.43 -2.44
C PHE A 36 4.01 11.73 -1.41
N THR A 37 3.55 12.97 -1.41
CA THR A 37 2.51 13.46 -0.51
C THR A 37 1.40 14.12 -1.33
N VAL A 38 0.15 13.84 -0.97
CA VAL A 38 -1.03 14.49 -1.55
C VAL A 38 -1.90 15.01 -0.42
N THR A 39 -2.36 16.24 -0.55
CA THR A 39 -3.32 16.85 0.36
C THR A 39 -4.56 17.26 -0.43
N GLY A 40 -5.73 16.91 0.05
CA GLY A 40 -6.97 17.27 -0.62
C GLY A 40 -8.19 16.62 0.02
N LYS A 41 -9.32 16.74 -0.69
CA LYS A 41 -10.58 16.14 -0.24
C LYS A 41 -10.67 14.69 -0.71
N ILE A 42 -11.20 13.85 0.16
CA ILE A 42 -11.55 12.48 -0.16
C ILE A 42 -12.81 12.51 -1.04
N LEU A 43 -12.74 11.88 -2.20
CA LEU A 43 -13.85 11.80 -3.16
C LEU A 43 -14.68 10.55 -2.94
N LYS A 44 -14.01 9.44 -2.60
CA LYS A 44 -14.64 8.15 -2.37
C LYS A 44 -13.87 7.42 -1.28
N SER A 45 -14.56 6.60 -0.50
CA SER A 45 -13.98 5.88 0.61
C SER A 45 -14.62 4.51 0.78
N THR A 46 -13.81 3.51 1.07
CA THR A 46 -14.23 2.15 1.39
C THR A 46 -13.56 1.71 2.67
N PHE A 47 -14.34 1.22 3.63
CA PHE A 47 -13.83 0.76 4.92
C PHE A 47 -14.13 -0.74 5.06
N GLU A 48 -13.40 -1.58 4.32
CA GLU A 48 -13.65 -3.01 4.18
C GLU A 48 -12.34 -3.79 4.07
N ASN A 49 -12.40 -5.08 4.37
CA ASN A 49 -11.28 -5.99 4.09
C ASN A 49 -11.14 -6.20 2.57
N PRO A 50 -9.95 -6.45 2.05
CA PRO A 50 -8.68 -6.64 2.76
C PRO A 50 -8.03 -5.33 3.24
N HIS A 51 -8.34 -4.19 2.63
CA HIS A 51 -7.78 -2.88 2.96
C HIS A 51 -8.82 -1.79 2.80
N CYS A 52 -8.79 -0.81 3.69
CA CYS A 52 -9.50 0.43 3.46
C CYS A 52 -8.86 1.16 2.28
N GLU A 53 -9.67 1.91 1.52
CA GLU A 53 -9.23 2.60 0.32
C GLU A 53 -9.91 3.97 0.23
N ILE A 54 -9.20 4.94 -0.33
CA ILE A 54 -9.77 6.25 -0.63
C ILE A 54 -9.34 6.69 -2.02
N GLU A 55 -10.16 7.53 -2.64
CA GLU A 55 -9.84 8.17 -3.92
C GLU A 55 -9.75 9.67 -3.72
N MET A 56 -8.73 10.28 -4.32
CA MET A 56 -8.46 11.72 -4.26
C MET A 56 -7.95 12.20 -5.62
N GLU A 57 -8.05 13.50 -5.86
CA GLU A 57 -7.42 14.13 -7.03
C GLU A 57 -6.27 15.02 -6.61
N ASP A 58 -5.22 15.06 -7.42
CA ASP A 58 -4.09 15.94 -7.26
C ASP A 58 -3.57 16.38 -8.63
N GLY A 59 -3.60 17.69 -8.90
CA GLY A 59 -3.13 18.25 -10.15
C GLY A 59 -3.78 17.65 -11.39
N GLY A 60 -5.07 17.31 -11.33
CA GLY A 60 -5.81 16.70 -12.42
C GLY A 60 -5.67 15.19 -12.52
N LYS A 61 -4.83 14.59 -11.67
CA LYS A 61 -4.68 13.13 -11.61
C LYS A 61 -5.62 12.54 -10.55
N HIS A 62 -6.36 11.52 -10.93
CA HIS A 62 -7.21 10.75 -10.03
C HIS A 62 -6.38 9.62 -9.41
N TRP A 63 -6.27 9.62 -8.09
CA TRP A 63 -5.52 8.62 -7.35
C TRP A 63 -6.42 7.64 -6.62
N HIS A 64 -6.02 6.40 -6.62
CA HIS A 64 -6.57 5.32 -5.80
C HIS A 64 -5.55 4.96 -4.72
N PHE A 65 -5.85 5.28 -3.47
CA PHE A 65 -4.95 5.06 -2.34
C PHE A 65 -5.37 3.86 -1.51
N VAL A 66 -4.45 2.92 -1.35
CA VAL A 66 -4.64 1.74 -0.51
C VAL A 66 -4.11 2.04 0.89
N LEU A 67 -4.99 1.96 1.87
CA LEU A 67 -4.69 2.20 3.28
C LEU A 67 -4.44 0.87 4.00
N ALA A 68 -4.62 0.83 5.31
CA ALA A 68 -4.46 -0.39 6.09
C ALA A 68 -5.79 -1.19 6.15
N PRO A 69 -5.75 -2.46 6.61
CA PRO A 69 -6.96 -3.20 6.89
C PRO A 69 -7.82 -2.50 7.96
N PRO A 70 -9.15 -2.70 7.96
CA PRO A 70 -10.04 -2.06 8.94
C PRO A 70 -9.62 -2.23 10.39
N SER A 71 -9.15 -3.41 10.77
CA SER A 71 -8.72 -3.67 12.15
C SER A 71 -7.54 -2.79 12.57
N ARG A 72 -6.59 -2.57 11.67
CA ARG A 72 -5.44 -1.70 11.95
C ARG A 72 -5.86 -0.23 11.97
N MET A 73 -6.72 0.18 11.05
CA MET A 73 -7.26 1.54 11.03
C MET A 73 -7.91 1.85 12.38
N GLN A 74 -8.77 0.96 12.87
CA GLN A 74 -9.45 1.10 14.16
C GLN A 74 -8.46 1.12 15.33
N ALA A 75 -7.47 0.23 15.33
CA ALA A 75 -6.43 0.20 16.36
C ALA A 75 -5.62 1.50 16.41
N ARG A 76 -5.51 2.21 15.31
CA ARG A 76 -4.84 3.51 15.22
C ARG A 76 -5.79 4.69 15.46
N GLY A 77 -7.05 4.43 15.78
CA GLY A 77 -8.04 5.46 16.07
C GLY A 77 -8.76 6.03 14.85
N ILE A 78 -8.67 5.37 13.70
CA ILE A 78 -9.34 5.81 12.48
C ILE A 78 -10.61 5.00 12.27
N THR A 79 -11.75 5.68 12.26
CA THR A 79 -13.06 5.11 11.95
C THR A 79 -13.49 5.52 10.53
N ALA A 80 -14.53 4.91 10.00
CA ALA A 80 -15.01 5.16 8.65
C ALA A 80 -15.39 6.63 8.43
N ASP A 81 -15.95 7.29 9.41
CA ASP A 81 -16.37 8.70 9.33
C ASP A 81 -15.19 9.66 9.21
N LEU A 82 -14.02 9.32 9.76
CA LEU A 82 -12.83 10.17 9.67
C LEU A 82 -12.24 10.20 8.27
N ILE A 83 -12.52 9.19 7.46
CA ILE A 83 -12.07 9.14 6.06
C ILE A 83 -13.25 9.20 5.08
N ALA A 84 -14.38 9.72 5.50
CA ALA A 84 -15.57 9.84 4.66
C ALA A 84 -15.35 10.85 3.52
N PRO A 85 -16.09 10.70 2.40
CA PRO A 85 -16.05 11.68 1.32
C PRO A 85 -16.30 13.10 1.82
N GLY A 86 -15.55 14.06 1.29
CA GLY A 86 -15.60 15.45 1.71
C GLY A 86 -14.63 15.84 2.82
N LYS A 87 -14.08 14.87 3.53
CA LYS A 87 -13.03 15.13 4.53
C LYS A 87 -11.72 15.50 3.82
N THR A 88 -10.98 16.45 4.39
CA THR A 88 -9.65 16.79 3.90
C THR A 88 -8.63 15.98 4.65
N CYS A 89 -7.67 15.40 3.92
CA CYS A 89 -6.56 14.69 4.54
C CYS A 89 -5.29 14.85 3.73
N THR A 90 -4.17 14.54 4.36
CA THR A 90 -2.88 14.39 3.71
C THR A 90 -2.50 12.91 3.75
N VAL A 91 -2.03 12.40 2.64
CA VAL A 91 -1.51 11.03 2.54
C VAL A 91 -0.05 11.07 2.12
N PHE A 92 0.75 10.19 2.71
CA PHE A 92 2.14 9.96 2.31
C PHE A 92 2.29 8.49 1.92
N GLY A 93 2.84 8.24 0.75
CA GLY A 93 2.98 6.86 0.28
C GLY A 93 3.83 6.69 -0.95
N TYR A 94 3.65 5.56 -1.61
CA TYR A 94 4.49 5.10 -2.70
C TYR A 94 3.65 4.62 -3.87
N PRO A 95 4.03 4.99 -5.11
CA PRO A 95 3.28 4.58 -6.30
C PRO A 95 3.45 3.09 -6.56
N HIS A 96 2.42 2.49 -7.11
CA HIS A 96 2.50 1.11 -7.60
C HIS A 96 3.43 1.03 -8.80
N MET A 97 4.21 -0.05 -8.91
CA MET A 97 5.19 -0.22 -9.98
C MET A 97 4.56 -0.39 -11.36
N SER A 98 3.34 -0.92 -11.44
CA SER A 98 2.67 -1.20 -12.71
C SER A 98 1.30 -0.56 -12.88
N LYS A 99 0.65 -0.13 -11.80
CA LYS A 99 -0.67 0.52 -11.83
C LYS A 99 -0.50 2.02 -11.61
N PRO A 100 -0.59 2.86 -12.67
CA PRO A 100 -0.18 4.26 -12.59
C PRO A 100 -1.01 5.15 -11.65
N ASP A 101 -2.24 4.77 -11.35
CA ASP A 101 -3.14 5.56 -10.48
C ASP A 101 -3.22 5.01 -9.06
N GLU A 102 -2.52 3.94 -8.73
CA GLU A 102 -2.56 3.33 -7.41
C GLU A 102 -1.32 3.68 -6.59
N ALA A 103 -1.52 3.92 -5.28
CA ALA A 103 -0.41 4.08 -4.35
C ALA A 103 -0.76 3.44 -3.00
N ARG A 104 0.25 2.98 -2.29
CA ARG A 104 0.13 2.47 -0.93
C ARG A 104 0.52 3.54 0.06
N ILE A 105 -0.32 3.77 1.05
CA ILE A 105 -0.16 4.87 2.00
C ILE A 105 0.47 4.35 3.30
N GLU A 106 1.57 4.99 3.71
CA GLU A 106 2.29 4.68 4.93
C GLU A 106 1.72 5.43 6.13
N TYR A 107 1.38 6.71 5.96
CA TYR A 107 0.71 7.46 7.01
C TYR A 107 -0.28 8.47 6.41
N VAL A 108 -1.22 8.88 7.24
CA VAL A 108 -2.18 9.95 6.93
C VAL A 108 -2.07 11.05 7.96
N ILE A 109 -2.48 12.25 7.57
CA ILE A 109 -2.68 13.36 8.51
C ILE A 109 -4.17 13.71 8.46
N LEU A 110 -4.85 13.52 9.58
CA LEU A 110 -6.27 13.81 9.76
C LEU A 110 -6.43 14.78 10.92
N ASP A 111 -7.12 15.90 10.68
CA ASP A 111 -7.32 16.95 11.70
C ASP A 111 -6.00 17.38 12.36
N GLY A 112 -4.94 17.53 11.56
CA GLY A 112 -3.63 17.93 12.03
C GLY A 112 -2.83 16.85 12.73
N LYS A 113 -3.34 15.64 12.84
CA LYS A 113 -2.68 14.52 13.52
C LYS A 113 -2.14 13.50 12.52
N ARG A 114 -0.85 13.22 12.62
CA ARG A 114 -0.20 12.17 11.83
C ARG A 114 -0.48 10.81 12.45
N ILE A 115 -0.96 9.87 11.62
CA ILE A 115 -1.32 8.52 12.04
C ILE A 115 -0.64 7.52 11.12
N GLU A 116 0.22 6.68 11.67
CA GLU A 116 0.93 5.64 10.93
C GLU A 116 -0.02 4.49 10.61
N LEU A 117 0.06 3.99 9.37
CA LEU A 117 -0.79 2.87 8.90
C LEU A 117 -0.01 1.57 8.73
N ARG A 118 1.32 1.61 8.89
CA ARG A 118 2.19 0.46 8.70
C ARG A 118 2.53 -0.22 10.01
#